data_f5842881f3c6bffb7c1e4d9c816ab2d4
#
_entry.id   f5842881f3c6bffb7c1e4d9c816ab2d4
#
_cell.length_a   1.000
_cell.length_b   1.000
_cell.length_c   1.000
_cell.angle_alpha   90.00
_cell.angle_beta   90.00
_cell.angle_gamma   90.00
#
_symmetry.space_group_name_H-M   'P 1'
#
loop_
_entity.id
_entity.type
_entity.pdbx_description
1 polymer ?
#
loop_
_entity_poly.entity_id
_entity_poly.type
_entity_poly.pdbx_seq_one_letter_code
_entity_poly.pdbx_strand_id
1 'polypeptide(L)'
;MGWELEAVERTFVEQLVTMKLGERHVSAIVAKLKEAQANARQNHRIIHRWEKKTKRDHKQILEIVRKMATGSANAKRQATGNLRMSSEAAIKMDAEIKAAKRGIGEVEKAIGLSFEDLEYFMRKILRGEDRAQMGKKALIEANLRL
;
A
#
# COMPACT_ATOMS: atom_id res chain seq x y z
N MET A 1 -13.54 -13.76 -10.40
CA MET A 1 -12.60 -13.14 -9.46
C MET A 1 -13.20 -12.81 -8.08
N GLY A 2 -14.45 -12.41 -7.91
CA GLY A 2 -15.05 -12.13 -6.60
C GLY A 2 -15.23 -13.36 -5.69
N TRP A 3 -15.64 -14.48 -6.23
CA TRP A 3 -15.93 -15.74 -5.49
C TRP A 3 -14.68 -16.43 -4.93
N GLU A 4 -13.54 -16.31 -5.59
CA GLU A 4 -12.25 -16.85 -5.09
C GLU A 4 -11.78 -16.07 -3.85
N LEU A 5 -11.94 -14.75 -3.87
CA LEU A 5 -11.61 -13.90 -2.73
C LEU A 5 -12.52 -14.19 -1.52
N GLU A 6 -13.83 -14.40 -1.76
CA GLU A 6 -14.78 -14.76 -0.70
C GLU A 6 -14.52 -16.16 -0.12
N ALA A 7 -14.10 -17.12 -0.94
CA ALA A 7 -13.72 -18.44 -0.49
C ALA A 7 -12.45 -18.40 0.40
N VAL A 8 -11.44 -17.63 -0.02
CA VAL A 8 -10.21 -17.41 0.78
C VAL A 8 -10.52 -16.71 2.10
N GLU A 9 -11.38 -15.69 2.08
CA GLU A 9 -11.82 -15.01 3.30
C GLU A 9 -12.52 -15.97 4.28
N ARG A 10 -13.42 -16.81 3.79
CA ARG A 10 -14.16 -17.77 4.62
C ARG A 10 -13.21 -18.76 5.26
N THR A 11 -12.30 -19.36 4.48
CA THR A 11 -11.29 -20.30 4.98
C THR A 11 -10.37 -19.63 6.00
N PHE A 12 -9.97 -18.38 5.76
CA PHE A 12 -9.12 -17.61 6.69
C PHE A 12 -9.83 -17.33 8.02
N VAL A 13 -11.11 -16.93 7.97
CA VAL A 13 -11.92 -16.70 9.18
C VAL A 13 -12.11 -18.00 9.96
N GLU A 14 -12.41 -19.12 9.29
CA GLU A 14 -12.53 -20.43 9.93
C GLU A 14 -11.23 -20.86 10.61
N GLN A 15 -10.08 -20.65 9.97
CA GLN A 15 -8.78 -20.93 10.58
C GLN A 15 -8.49 -20.03 11.79
N LEU A 16 -8.82 -18.73 11.71
CA LEU A 16 -8.68 -17.81 12.85
C LEU A 16 -9.54 -18.23 14.04
N VAL A 17 -10.79 -18.68 13.78
CA VAL A 17 -11.71 -19.16 14.83
C VAL A 17 -11.19 -20.45 15.45
N THR A 18 -10.70 -21.39 14.64
CA THR A 18 -10.11 -22.66 15.13
C THR A 18 -8.84 -22.45 15.94
N MET A 19 -8.04 -21.43 15.64
CA MET A 19 -6.82 -21.11 16.38
C MET A 19 -7.09 -20.52 17.77
N LYS A 20 -8.36 -20.26 18.13
CA LYS A 20 -8.75 -19.64 19.42
C LYS A 20 -7.89 -18.44 19.78
N LEU A 21 -7.60 -17.58 18.79
CA LEU A 21 -6.81 -16.38 18.99
C LEU A 21 -7.53 -15.47 19.98
N GLY A 22 -6.87 -15.18 21.11
CA GLY A 22 -7.38 -14.20 22.05
C GLY A 22 -7.37 -12.78 21.44
N GLU A 23 -8.23 -11.91 21.95
CA GLU A 23 -8.37 -10.51 21.51
C GLU A 23 -7.03 -9.77 21.39
N ARG A 24 -6.08 -10.06 22.28
CA ARG A 24 -4.73 -9.48 22.26
C ARG A 24 -3.95 -9.84 21.01
N HIS A 25 -4.05 -11.10 20.55
CA HIS A 25 -3.34 -11.56 19.36
C HIS A 25 -3.94 -10.95 18.09
N VAL A 26 -5.27 -10.88 18.00
CA VAL A 26 -5.97 -10.24 16.88
C VAL A 26 -5.59 -8.76 16.81
N SER A 27 -5.62 -8.05 17.94
CA SER A 27 -5.24 -6.64 18.00
C SER A 27 -3.78 -6.41 17.58
N ALA A 28 -2.86 -7.29 17.98
CA ALA A 28 -1.46 -7.20 17.59
C ALA A 28 -1.27 -7.43 16.08
N ILE A 29 -1.99 -8.38 15.49
CA ILE A 29 -1.97 -8.62 14.03
C ILE A 29 -2.52 -7.40 13.29
N VAL A 30 -3.65 -6.87 13.72
CA VAL A 30 -4.27 -5.69 13.11
C VAL A 30 -3.36 -4.47 13.21
N ALA A 31 -2.68 -4.26 14.34
CA ALA A 31 -1.71 -3.18 14.51
C ALA A 31 -0.56 -3.28 13.49
N LYS A 32 0.01 -4.48 13.30
CA LYS A 32 1.06 -4.72 12.31
C LYS A 32 0.56 -4.48 10.86
N LEU A 33 -0.65 -4.89 10.55
CA LEU A 33 -1.25 -4.64 9.24
C LEU A 33 -1.48 -3.14 9.00
N LYS A 34 -1.92 -2.39 10.02
CA LYS A 34 -2.06 -0.92 9.95
C LYS A 34 -0.72 -0.23 9.69
N GLU A 35 0.34 -0.65 10.38
CA GLU A 35 1.70 -0.13 10.19
C GLU A 35 2.20 -0.40 8.78
N ALA A 36 2.04 -1.63 8.32
CA ALA A 36 2.43 -2.04 6.99
C ALA A 36 1.67 -1.28 5.89
N GLN A 37 0.36 -1.09 6.07
CA GLN A 37 -0.46 -0.28 5.17
C GLN A 37 0.01 1.18 5.12
N ALA A 38 0.32 1.77 6.28
CA ALA A 38 0.80 3.14 6.36
C ALA A 38 2.12 3.31 5.60
N ASN A 39 3.05 2.36 5.76
CA ASN A 39 4.33 2.34 5.06
C ASN A 39 4.15 2.19 3.54
N ALA A 40 3.35 1.22 3.11
CA ALA A 40 3.05 1.03 1.69
C ALA A 40 2.38 2.26 1.07
N ARG A 41 1.41 2.87 1.75
CA ARG A 41 0.75 4.12 1.31
C ARG A 41 1.72 5.28 1.18
N GLN A 42 2.66 5.43 2.11
CA GLN A 42 3.68 6.47 2.04
C GLN A 42 4.53 6.31 0.78
N ASN A 43 5.00 5.10 0.50
CA ASN A 43 5.77 4.80 -0.69
C ASN A 43 4.94 5.01 -1.98
N HIS A 44 3.67 4.60 -1.98
CA HIS A 44 2.76 4.80 -3.11
C HIS A 44 2.52 6.29 -3.40
N ARG A 45 2.41 7.13 -2.35
CA ARG A 45 2.30 8.59 -2.49
C ARG A 45 3.53 9.21 -3.15
N ILE A 46 4.74 8.70 -2.89
CA ILE A 46 5.97 9.18 -3.53
C ILE A 46 5.89 8.93 -5.04
N ILE A 47 5.53 7.71 -5.45
CA ILE A 47 5.38 7.35 -6.86
C ILE A 47 4.32 8.24 -7.52
N HIS A 48 3.14 8.32 -6.93
CA HIS A 48 2.02 9.09 -7.48
C HIS A 48 2.32 10.59 -7.58
N ARG A 49 3.07 11.16 -6.62
CA ARG A 49 3.54 12.55 -6.69
C ARG A 49 4.36 12.80 -7.95
N TRP A 50 5.26 11.88 -8.29
CA TRP A 50 6.10 11.99 -9.47
C TRP A 50 5.32 11.74 -10.78
N GLU A 51 4.41 10.79 -10.80
CA GLU A 51 3.51 10.56 -11.93
C GLU A 51 2.65 11.79 -12.22
N LYS A 52 2.07 12.40 -11.18
CA LYS A 52 1.28 13.64 -11.30
C LYS A 52 2.12 14.81 -11.81
N LYS A 53 3.35 14.94 -11.31
CA LYS A 53 4.27 16.03 -11.70
C LYS A 53 4.72 15.89 -13.15
N THR A 54 5.00 14.69 -13.60
CA THR A 54 5.49 14.40 -14.96
C THR A 54 4.38 14.13 -15.96
N LYS A 55 3.15 13.91 -15.49
CA LYS A 55 2.00 13.41 -16.28
C LYS A 55 2.30 12.12 -17.03
N ARG A 56 3.10 11.24 -16.43
CA ARG A 56 3.55 9.96 -17.00
C ARG A 56 3.49 8.89 -15.92
N ASP A 57 3.22 7.65 -16.36
CA ASP A 57 3.32 6.49 -15.48
C ASP A 57 4.78 6.23 -15.04
N HIS A 58 4.95 5.73 -13.83
CA HIS A 58 6.28 5.46 -13.25
C HIS A 58 7.15 4.53 -14.13
N LYS A 59 6.54 3.58 -14.85
CA LYS A 59 7.27 2.70 -15.80
C LYS A 59 7.89 3.50 -16.94
N GLN A 60 7.14 4.45 -17.49
CA GLN A 60 7.63 5.36 -18.56
C GLN A 60 8.72 6.29 -18.03
N ILE A 61 8.57 6.79 -16.79
CA ILE A 61 9.58 7.62 -16.14
C ILE A 61 10.90 6.88 -16.02
N LEU A 62 10.88 5.67 -15.48
CA LEU A 62 12.05 4.83 -15.29
C LEU A 62 12.73 4.49 -16.62
N GLU A 63 11.96 4.25 -17.68
CA GLU A 63 12.49 3.99 -19.02
C GLU A 63 13.19 5.21 -19.60
N ILE A 64 12.60 6.41 -19.46
CA ILE A 64 13.18 7.66 -19.94
C ILE A 64 14.51 7.92 -19.21
N VAL A 65 14.56 7.75 -17.88
CA VAL A 65 15.77 7.96 -17.08
C VAL A 65 16.85 6.92 -17.44
N ARG A 66 16.45 5.66 -17.68
CA ARG A 66 17.38 4.64 -18.15
C ARG A 66 18.01 5.01 -19.50
N LYS A 67 17.22 5.47 -20.46
CA LYS A 67 17.71 5.96 -21.76
C LYS A 67 18.63 7.18 -21.59
N MET A 68 18.35 8.06 -20.61
CA MET A 68 19.22 9.19 -20.28
C MET A 68 20.59 8.72 -19.74
N ALA A 69 20.63 7.68 -18.91
CA ALA A 69 21.86 7.17 -18.32
C ALA A 69 22.77 6.48 -19.32
N THR A 70 22.21 5.78 -20.32
CA THR A 70 22.97 4.99 -21.32
C THR A 70 23.14 5.70 -22.67
N GLY A 71 22.50 6.85 -22.87
CA GLY A 71 22.42 7.53 -24.14
C GLY A 71 23.46 8.62 -24.37
N SER A 72 23.57 9.06 -25.64
CA SER A 72 24.37 10.20 -26.07
C SER A 72 23.89 11.52 -25.46
N ALA A 73 24.69 12.60 -25.65
CA ALA A 73 24.31 13.97 -25.20
C ALA A 73 22.93 14.41 -25.74
N ASN A 74 22.57 14.00 -26.95
CA ASN A 74 21.26 14.28 -27.53
C ASN A 74 20.14 13.51 -26.81
N ALA A 75 20.35 12.24 -26.45
CA ALA A 75 19.38 11.45 -25.69
C ALA A 75 19.14 12.05 -24.30
N LYS A 76 20.19 12.56 -23.64
CA LYS A 76 20.07 13.29 -22.35
C LYS A 76 19.22 14.54 -22.50
N ARG A 77 19.46 15.37 -23.53
CA ARG A 77 18.66 16.57 -23.78
C ARG A 77 17.21 16.26 -24.11
N GLN A 78 16.92 15.22 -24.89
CA GLN A 78 15.56 14.79 -25.17
C GLN A 78 14.85 14.26 -23.92
N ALA A 79 15.54 13.47 -23.08
CA ALA A 79 14.98 12.94 -21.85
C ALA A 79 14.64 14.06 -20.84
N THR A 80 15.54 15.04 -20.66
CA THR A 80 15.27 16.21 -19.79
C THR A 80 14.15 17.08 -20.33
N GLY A 81 14.07 17.28 -21.64
CA GLY A 81 12.95 17.96 -22.30
C GLY A 81 11.62 17.24 -22.11
N ASN A 82 11.61 15.92 -22.27
CA ASN A 82 10.42 15.06 -22.06
C ASN A 82 9.90 15.08 -20.62
N LEU A 83 10.80 15.17 -19.64
CA LEU A 83 10.46 15.21 -18.21
C LEU A 83 10.28 16.66 -17.70
N ARG A 84 10.63 17.67 -18.50
CA ARG A 84 10.61 19.10 -18.14
C ARG A 84 11.35 19.40 -16.84
N MET A 85 12.51 18.75 -16.64
CA MET A 85 13.32 18.92 -15.44
C MET A 85 14.82 18.76 -15.75
N SER A 86 15.68 19.19 -14.82
CA SER A 86 17.13 19.04 -14.95
C SER A 86 17.55 17.56 -14.85
N SER A 87 18.73 17.24 -15.34
CA SER A 87 19.32 15.90 -15.27
C SER A 87 19.45 15.42 -13.81
N GLU A 88 19.88 16.31 -12.91
CA GLU A 88 20.01 16.01 -11.48
C GLU A 88 18.67 15.68 -10.82
N ALA A 89 17.63 16.48 -11.14
CA ALA A 89 16.29 16.25 -10.65
C ALA A 89 15.70 14.92 -11.16
N ALA A 90 16.02 14.56 -12.42
CA ALA A 90 15.60 13.28 -12.99
C ALA A 90 16.27 12.08 -12.31
N ILE A 91 17.57 12.18 -11.97
CA ILE A 91 18.30 11.14 -11.24
C ILE A 91 17.74 10.98 -9.82
N LYS A 92 17.48 12.10 -9.13
CA LYS A 92 16.86 12.08 -7.79
C LYS A 92 15.49 11.43 -7.81
N MET A 93 14.66 11.79 -8.79
CA MET A 93 13.35 11.19 -9.00
C MET A 93 13.43 9.68 -9.22
N ASP A 94 14.34 9.22 -10.06
CA ASP A 94 14.56 7.78 -10.32
C ASP A 94 14.93 7.03 -9.02
N ALA A 95 15.84 7.61 -8.24
CA ALA A 95 16.23 7.03 -6.96
C ALA A 95 15.04 6.94 -5.97
N GLU A 96 14.23 8.01 -5.87
CA GLU A 96 13.05 8.03 -5.00
C GLU A 96 11.99 7.01 -5.46
N ILE A 97 11.70 6.91 -6.76
CA ILE A 97 10.74 5.93 -7.29
C ILE A 97 11.23 4.50 -7.06
N LYS A 98 12.50 4.22 -7.30
CA LYS A 98 13.09 2.89 -7.07
C LYS A 98 13.08 2.51 -5.59
N ALA A 99 13.39 3.44 -4.70
CA ALA A 99 13.33 3.23 -3.25
C ALA A 99 11.89 2.96 -2.81
N ALA A 100 10.92 3.76 -3.27
CA ALA A 100 9.52 3.57 -2.96
C ALA A 100 8.98 2.21 -3.48
N LYS A 101 9.34 1.81 -4.70
CA LYS A 101 8.98 0.47 -5.23
C LYS A 101 9.56 -0.66 -4.40
N ARG A 102 10.82 -0.56 -3.97
CA ARG A 102 11.42 -1.55 -3.07
C ARG A 102 10.68 -1.62 -1.75
N GLY A 103 10.36 -0.46 -1.14
CA GLY A 103 9.62 -0.42 0.11
C GLY A 103 8.22 -1.04 0.02
N ILE A 104 7.51 -0.86 -1.10
CA ILE A 104 6.23 -1.57 -1.34
C ILE A 104 6.49 -3.08 -1.44
N GLY A 105 7.45 -3.50 -2.25
CA GLY A 105 7.77 -4.93 -2.42
C GLY A 105 8.23 -5.62 -1.14
N GLU A 106 8.91 -4.93 -0.23
CA GLU A 106 9.28 -5.45 1.10
C GLU A 106 8.05 -5.67 1.98
N VAL A 107 7.09 -4.72 1.96
CA VAL A 107 5.82 -4.86 2.67
C VAL A 107 5.01 -6.03 2.11
N GLU A 108 4.88 -6.13 0.78
CA GLU A 108 4.16 -7.22 0.13
C GLU A 108 4.76 -8.59 0.44
N LYS A 109 6.09 -8.70 0.45
CA LYS A 109 6.79 -9.94 0.84
C LYS A 109 6.59 -10.30 2.31
N ALA A 110 6.61 -9.29 3.20
CA ALA A 110 6.47 -9.50 4.63
C ALA A 110 5.06 -9.98 5.01
N ILE A 111 4.04 -9.53 4.29
CA ILE A 111 2.63 -9.84 4.57
C ILE A 111 2.12 -11.00 3.70
N GLY A 112 2.71 -11.22 2.53
CA GLY A 112 2.24 -12.18 1.54
C GLY A 112 1.02 -11.72 0.74
N LEU A 113 0.71 -10.41 0.76
CA LEU A 113 -0.42 -9.79 0.06
C LEU A 113 0.07 -8.68 -0.85
N SER A 114 -0.62 -8.47 -1.98
CA SER A 114 -0.40 -7.27 -2.80
C SER A 114 -0.87 -6.02 -2.06
N PHE A 115 -0.36 -4.85 -2.46
CA PHE A 115 -0.82 -3.58 -1.89
C PHE A 115 -2.32 -3.37 -2.05
N GLU A 116 -2.90 -3.77 -3.18
CA GLU A 116 -4.33 -3.64 -3.46
C GLU A 116 -5.17 -4.54 -2.55
N ASP A 117 -4.73 -5.78 -2.34
CA ASP A 117 -5.38 -6.72 -1.42
C ASP A 117 -5.28 -6.23 0.03
N LEU A 118 -4.11 -5.74 0.44
CA LEU A 118 -3.92 -5.14 1.76
C LEU A 118 -4.88 -3.98 2.00
N GLU A 119 -5.06 -3.09 1.02
CA GLU A 119 -6.03 -1.99 1.08
C GLU A 119 -7.48 -2.49 1.20
N TYR A 120 -7.81 -3.54 0.47
CA TYR A 120 -9.14 -4.16 0.52
C TYR A 120 -9.42 -4.79 1.89
N PHE A 121 -8.52 -5.62 2.40
CA PHE A 121 -8.65 -6.26 3.71
C PHE A 121 -8.69 -5.24 4.84
N MET A 122 -7.84 -4.22 4.78
CA MET A 122 -7.83 -3.18 5.81
C MET A 122 -9.15 -2.40 5.87
N ARG A 123 -9.80 -2.13 4.74
CA ARG A 123 -11.15 -1.52 4.75
C ARG A 123 -12.18 -2.42 5.44
N LYS A 124 -12.09 -3.74 5.25
CA LYS A 124 -13.00 -4.69 5.93
C LYS A 124 -12.73 -4.76 7.42
N ILE A 125 -11.45 -4.82 7.83
CA ILE A 125 -11.04 -4.84 9.23
C ILE A 125 -11.56 -3.60 9.96
N LEU A 126 -11.32 -2.40 9.40
CA LEU A 126 -11.76 -1.14 10.00
C LEU A 126 -13.28 -1.09 10.17
N ARG A 127 -14.05 -1.54 9.17
CA ARG A 127 -15.51 -1.64 9.29
C ARG A 127 -15.94 -2.63 10.38
N GLY A 128 -15.20 -3.73 10.56
CA GLY A 128 -15.43 -4.70 11.62
C GLY A 128 -15.15 -4.11 13.00
N GLU A 129 -14.04 -3.39 13.16
CA GLU A 129 -13.70 -2.68 14.41
C GLU A 129 -14.78 -1.66 14.77
N ASP A 130 -15.23 -0.84 13.81
CA ASP A 130 -16.28 0.16 14.03
C ASP A 130 -17.60 -0.50 14.50
N ARG A 131 -18.01 -1.60 13.86
CA ARG A 131 -19.21 -2.35 14.26
C ARG A 131 -19.07 -2.94 15.66
N ALA A 132 -17.93 -3.51 15.99
CA ALA A 132 -17.66 -4.06 17.32
C ALA A 132 -17.71 -2.96 18.39
N GLN A 133 -17.14 -1.80 18.10
CA GLN A 133 -17.15 -0.65 19.01
C GLN A 133 -18.56 -0.09 19.20
N MET A 134 -19.36 0.02 18.14
CA MET A 134 -20.78 0.41 18.24
C MET A 134 -21.58 -0.58 19.08
N GLY A 135 -21.39 -1.89 18.87
CA GLY A 135 -22.04 -2.93 19.67
C GLY A 135 -21.67 -2.85 21.15
N LYS A 136 -20.38 -2.65 21.45
CA LYS A 136 -19.89 -2.47 22.82
C LYS A 136 -20.51 -1.23 23.48
N LYS A 137 -20.60 -0.11 22.76
CA LYS A 137 -21.22 1.12 23.24
C LYS A 137 -22.73 0.93 23.53
N ALA A 138 -23.45 0.28 22.61
CA ALA A 138 -24.88 -0.01 22.79
C ALA A 138 -25.14 -0.92 24.00
N LEU A 139 -24.28 -1.91 24.25
CA LEU A 139 -24.36 -2.79 25.43
C LEU A 139 -24.15 -1.99 26.74
N ILE A 140 -23.17 -1.10 26.78
CA ILE A 140 -22.91 -0.24 27.92
C ILE A 140 -24.09 0.68 28.18
N GLU A 141 -24.64 1.32 27.15
CA GLU A 141 -25.80 2.21 27.25
C GLU A 141 -27.07 1.45 27.73
N ALA A 142 -27.28 0.22 27.24
CA ALA A 142 -28.39 -0.62 27.72
C ALA A 142 -28.24 -0.98 29.20
N ASN A 143 -27.03 -1.36 29.63
CA ASN A 143 -26.75 -1.68 31.03
C ASN A 143 -26.84 -0.49 31.99
N LEU A 144 -26.61 0.73 31.49
CA LEU A 144 -26.74 1.97 32.31
C LEU A 144 -28.19 2.42 32.45
N ARG A 145 -29.14 1.87 31.67
CA ARG A 145 -30.58 2.20 31.77
C ARG A 145 -31.36 1.26 32.69
N LEU A 146 -30.69 0.23 33.23
CA LEU A 146 -31.23 -0.67 34.25
C LEU A 146 -30.86 -0.17 35.64
#